data_31c061053d01ae2852d270d52a53dc2f
#
_entry.id   31c061053d01ae2852d270d52a53dc2f
#
_cell.length_a   1.000
_cell.length_b   1.000
_cell.length_c   1.000
_cell.angle_alpha   90.00
_cell.angle_beta   90.00
_cell.angle_gamma   90.00
#
_symmetry.space_group_name_H-M   'P 1'
#
loop_
_entity.id
_entity.type
_entity.pdbx_description
1 polymer ?
#
loop_
_entity_poly.entity_id
_entity_poly.type
_entity_poly.pdbx_seq_one_letter_code
_entity_poly.pdbx_strand_id
1 'polypeptide(L)'
;IDTVGIGNIENWNFDPYEGYETEEEIGGRGVSDQCGGLVSAVYGARIMKDMDLIPEGYKIMVVGRVQEEDCDGLCWQYIINEDKIRPEFVVSTEPTDGGIYRGQRGRMEIRVDVKGVSCHGSAPERGDNAIYKMADILQDVRSLNENDDADETEIKGLVKMLNPKFNPDWEEARFLGRGTVTVSQIFYTSPSRCAVADSCAVSLDRRMTFGETWESCLDEIRALPSVQKYGDDVV
;
A
#
# COMPACT_ATOMS: atom_id res chain seq x y z
N ILE A 1 4.35 17.04 3.40
CA ILE A 1 3.57 15.82 3.66
C ILE A 1 2.45 15.76 2.63
N ASP A 2 2.32 14.64 1.95
CA ASP A 2 1.24 14.33 1.05
C ASP A 2 0.16 13.50 1.77
N THR A 3 -0.94 13.27 1.11
CA THR A 3 -2.04 12.43 1.59
C THR A 3 -2.69 11.75 0.39
N VAL A 4 -3.36 10.63 0.62
CA VAL A 4 -4.21 10.02 -0.41
C VAL A 4 -5.36 10.94 -0.83
N GLY A 5 -5.87 10.77 -2.04
CA GLY A 5 -7.05 11.48 -2.53
C GLY A 5 -8.28 11.28 -1.63
N ILE A 6 -9.23 12.22 -1.69
CA ILE A 6 -10.46 12.14 -0.89
C ILE A 6 -11.46 11.08 -1.35
N GLY A 7 -11.25 10.49 -2.54
CA GLY A 7 -12.22 9.58 -3.15
C GLY A 7 -13.51 10.30 -3.58
N ASN A 8 -14.66 9.63 -3.46
CA ASN A 8 -15.95 10.25 -3.75
C ASN A 8 -16.37 11.18 -2.60
N ILE A 9 -16.50 12.47 -2.89
CA ILE A 9 -16.87 13.49 -1.90
C ILE A 9 -18.26 13.24 -1.29
N GLU A 10 -19.16 12.56 -1.97
CA GLU A 10 -20.49 12.21 -1.45
C GLU A 10 -20.46 11.21 -0.27
N ASN A 11 -19.33 10.53 -0.09
CA ASN A 11 -19.13 9.63 1.05
C ASN A 11 -18.70 10.34 2.34
N TRP A 12 -18.46 11.65 2.25
CA TRP A 12 -18.06 12.46 3.40
C TRP A 12 -19.28 13.16 3.99
N ASN A 13 -19.35 13.25 5.30
CA ASN A 13 -20.38 13.98 6.04
C ASN A 13 -19.96 15.42 6.40
N PHE A 14 -18.78 15.84 5.95
CA PHE A 14 -18.22 17.20 6.06
C PHE A 14 -17.28 17.44 4.86
N ASP A 15 -16.87 18.67 4.63
CA ASP A 15 -15.87 18.97 3.60
C ASP A 15 -14.48 18.48 4.04
N PRO A 16 -13.90 17.47 3.37
CA PRO A 16 -12.62 16.90 3.79
C PRO A 16 -11.41 17.83 3.62
N TYR A 17 -11.53 18.89 2.83
CA TYR A 17 -10.46 19.87 2.63
C TYR A 17 -10.54 21.02 3.64
N GLU A 18 -11.73 21.52 3.95
CA GLU A 18 -11.93 22.51 4.98
C GLU A 18 -11.77 21.91 6.37
N GLY A 19 -12.22 20.66 6.52
CA GLY A 19 -12.19 19.96 7.80
C GLY A 19 -13.10 20.59 8.85
N TYR A 20 -12.92 20.18 10.09
CA TYR A 20 -13.58 20.77 11.25
C TYR A 20 -12.71 20.65 12.49
N GLU A 21 -12.98 21.50 13.48
CA GLU A 21 -12.34 21.47 14.79
C GLU A 21 -13.39 21.62 15.89
N THR A 22 -13.27 20.79 16.92
CA THR A 22 -14.06 20.86 18.15
C THR A 22 -13.12 20.94 19.36
N GLU A 23 -13.65 20.94 20.57
CA GLU A 23 -12.82 20.84 21.79
C GLU A 23 -12.13 19.46 21.92
N GLU A 24 -12.66 18.42 21.27
CA GLU A 24 -12.23 17.03 21.46
C GLU A 24 -11.54 16.45 20.23
N GLU A 25 -11.83 16.95 19.02
CA GLU A 25 -11.33 16.35 17.78
C GLU A 25 -11.13 17.37 16.66
N ILE A 26 -10.22 17.01 15.76
CA ILE A 26 -9.98 17.69 14.48
C ILE A 26 -10.21 16.68 13.37
N GLY A 27 -11.07 17.01 12.41
CA GLY A 27 -11.38 16.16 11.25
C GLY A 27 -10.94 16.80 9.95
N GLY A 28 -10.44 15.98 9.02
CA GLY A 28 -10.03 16.40 7.68
C GLY A 28 -9.13 15.39 7.00
N ARG A 29 -9.03 15.44 5.68
CA ARG A 29 -8.07 14.59 4.95
C ARG A 29 -6.64 14.98 5.38
N GLY A 30 -5.84 13.97 5.76
CA GLY A 30 -4.45 14.17 6.20
C GLY A 30 -4.27 14.54 7.67
N VAL A 31 -5.35 14.71 8.45
CA VAL A 31 -5.24 15.04 9.88
C VAL A 31 -4.58 13.92 10.66
N SER A 32 -5.06 12.69 10.51
CA SER A 32 -4.48 11.50 11.16
C SER A 32 -3.23 11.04 10.41
N ASP A 33 -3.32 10.91 9.09
CA ASP A 33 -2.24 10.46 8.23
C ASP A 33 -1.83 11.57 7.26
N GLN A 34 -0.70 12.34 7.61
CA GLN A 34 -0.13 12.28 8.98
C GLN A 34 0.28 13.66 9.49
N CYS A 35 -0.55 14.70 9.26
CA CYS A 35 -0.26 16.04 9.78
C CYS A 35 -0.16 16.06 11.31
N GLY A 36 -1.03 15.30 12.00
CA GLY A 36 -1.00 15.19 13.46
C GLY A 36 0.33 14.61 13.97
N GLY A 37 0.85 13.57 13.26
CA GLY A 37 2.15 12.98 13.56
C GLY A 37 3.30 13.98 13.40
N LEU A 38 3.32 14.75 12.32
CA LEU A 38 4.33 15.78 12.10
C LEU A 38 4.29 16.87 13.18
N VAL A 39 3.11 17.36 13.53
CA VAL A 39 2.94 18.35 14.61
C VAL A 39 3.47 17.79 15.92
N SER A 40 3.12 16.53 16.24
CA SER A 40 3.62 15.85 17.45
C SER A 40 5.15 15.73 17.46
N ALA A 41 5.77 15.42 16.32
CA ALA A 41 7.23 15.35 16.21
C ALA A 41 7.90 16.71 16.45
N VAL A 42 7.34 17.79 15.89
CA VAL A 42 7.84 19.16 16.08
C VAL A 42 7.76 19.57 17.55
N TYR A 43 6.59 19.37 18.18
CA TYR A 43 6.42 19.74 19.58
C TYR A 43 7.22 18.82 20.52
N GLY A 44 7.32 17.54 20.23
CA GLY A 44 8.16 16.61 20.98
C GLY A 44 9.64 17.03 20.96
N ALA A 45 10.16 17.36 19.79
CA ALA A 45 11.53 17.87 19.65
C ALA A 45 11.72 19.21 20.39
N ARG A 46 10.71 20.08 20.36
CA ARG A 46 10.71 21.34 21.11
C ARG A 46 10.74 21.12 22.61
N ILE A 47 9.91 20.24 23.13
CA ILE A 47 9.87 19.87 24.56
C ILE A 47 11.23 19.32 25.00
N MET A 48 11.81 18.40 24.23
CA MET A 48 13.14 17.85 24.55
C MET A 48 14.22 18.93 24.61
N LYS A 49 14.17 19.90 23.70
CA LYS A 49 15.08 21.04 23.71
C LYS A 49 14.89 21.94 24.93
N ASP A 50 13.64 22.31 25.23
CA ASP A 50 13.33 23.25 26.30
C ASP A 50 13.59 22.65 27.70
N MET A 51 13.53 21.31 27.82
CA MET A 51 13.81 20.57 29.05
C MET A 51 15.26 20.07 29.16
N ASP A 52 16.12 20.41 28.21
CA ASP A 52 17.54 19.97 28.16
C ASP A 52 17.70 18.43 28.18
N LEU A 53 16.77 17.74 27.46
CA LEU A 53 16.77 16.27 27.37
C LEU A 53 17.57 15.70 26.19
N ILE A 54 18.18 16.56 25.38
CA ILE A 54 19.01 16.12 24.23
C ILE A 54 20.43 15.85 24.76
N PRO A 55 20.90 14.60 24.72
CA PRO A 55 22.25 14.30 25.23
C PRO A 55 23.32 15.04 24.45
N GLU A 56 24.44 15.34 25.11
CA GLU A 56 25.60 15.94 24.48
C GLU A 56 26.08 15.08 23.28
N GLY A 57 26.36 15.72 22.16
CA GLY A 57 26.78 15.07 20.93
C GLY A 57 25.64 14.58 20.04
N TYR A 58 24.39 14.65 20.50
CA TYR A 58 23.23 14.28 19.69
C TYR A 58 22.53 15.50 19.10
N LYS A 59 21.83 15.26 17.98
CA LYS A 59 20.98 16.22 17.31
C LYS A 59 19.66 15.57 16.95
N ILE A 60 18.54 16.25 17.26
CA ILE A 60 17.22 15.86 16.78
C ILE A 60 16.95 16.59 15.46
N MET A 61 16.46 15.86 14.48
CA MET A 61 16.04 16.39 13.20
C MET A 61 14.60 15.97 12.95
N VAL A 62 13.70 16.92 12.78
CA VAL A 62 12.34 16.65 12.33
C VAL A 62 12.31 16.79 10.82
N VAL A 63 11.83 15.76 10.13
CA VAL A 63 11.78 15.68 8.68
C VAL A 63 10.34 15.53 8.23
N GLY A 64 9.85 16.51 7.47
CA GLY A 64 8.61 16.39 6.71
C GLY A 64 8.94 15.98 5.28
N ARG A 65 8.47 14.82 4.84
CA ARG A 65 8.71 14.29 3.49
C ARG A 65 7.45 14.34 2.63
N VAL A 66 7.60 14.16 1.34
CA VAL A 66 6.55 14.08 0.32
C VAL A 66 6.66 12.76 -0.44
N GLN A 67 5.67 12.41 -1.23
CA GLN A 67 5.63 11.18 -2.03
C GLN A 67 5.72 9.92 -1.16
N GLU A 68 5.03 9.91 -0.02
CA GLU A 68 4.92 8.73 0.81
C GLU A 68 3.90 7.77 0.25
N GLU A 69 2.73 8.28 -0.09
CA GLU A 69 1.55 7.50 -0.46
C GLU A 69 1.74 6.69 -1.75
N ASP A 70 2.42 7.26 -2.73
CA ASP A 70 2.60 6.64 -4.04
C ASP A 70 4.00 6.07 -4.28
N CYS A 71 5.02 6.56 -3.59
CA CYS A 71 6.42 6.23 -3.86
C CYS A 71 7.21 5.88 -2.61
N ASP A 72 6.60 5.33 -1.60
CA ASP A 72 7.09 4.90 -0.28
C ASP A 72 8.54 5.29 0.10
N GLY A 73 9.52 4.75 -0.56
CA GLY A 73 10.93 4.93 -0.19
C GLY A 73 11.69 5.99 -0.97
N LEU A 74 11.11 6.59 -2.02
CA LEU A 74 11.86 7.47 -2.93
C LEU A 74 12.46 8.70 -2.25
N CYS A 75 11.66 9.36 -1.42
CA CYS A 75 12.11 10.53 -0.65
C CYS A 75 13.26 10.15 0.32
N TRP A 76 13.16 9.01 0.98
CA TRP A 76 14.20 8.50 1.86
C TRP A 76 15.47 8.15 1.10
N GLN A 77 15.37 7.59 -0.10
CA GLN A 77 16.54 7.34 -0.96
C GLN A 77 17.26 8.65 -1.28
N TYR A 78 16.53 9.72 -1.58
CA TYR A 78 17.09 11.05 -1.81
C TYR A 78 17.81 11.57 -0.55
N ILE A 79 17.13 11.60 0.59
CA ILE A 79 17.67 12.07 1.87
C ILE A 79 18.96 11.34 2.24
N ILE A 80 18.99 10.03 2.05
CA ILE A 80 20.16 9.20 2.37
C ILE A 80 21.27 9.36 1.33
N ASN A 81 20.94 9.36 0.04
CA ASN A 81 21.92 9.28 -1.04
C ASN A 81 22.42 10.65 -1.49
N GLU A 82 21.57 11.69 -1.48
CA GLU A 82 21.93 13.04 -1.92
C GLU A 82 22.25 13.95 -0.74
N ASP A 83 21.34 14.06 0.24
CA ASP A 83 21.56 14.90 1.43
C ASP A 83 22.56 14.29 2.42
N LYS A 84 22.92 13.00 2.25
CA LYS A 84 23.87 12.25 3.10
C LYS A 84 23.46 12.19 4.57
N ILE A 85 22.16 12.30 4.86
CA ILE A 85 21.62 12.20 6.21
C ILE A 85 21.53 10.72 6.59
N ARG A 86 22.22 10.34 7.66
CA ARG A 86 22.27 8.97 8.19
C ARG A 86 22.06 9.01 9.69
N PRO A 87 20.80 8.97 10.14
CA PRO A 87 20.49 8.99 11.56
C PRO A 87 20.88 7.66 12.22
N GLU A 88 21.16 7.71 13.50
CA GLU A 88 21.37 6.53 14.34
C GLU A 88 20.03 5.87 14.69
N PHE A 89 19.00 6.69 14.91
CA PHE A 89 17.62 6.27 15.17
C PHE A 89 16.64 7.03 14.29
N VAL A 90 15.56 6.36 13.90
CA VAL A 90 14.42 6.96 13.20
C VAL A 90 13.14 6.64 13.97
N VAL A 91 12.35 7.65 14.23
CA VAL A 91 10.98 7.53 14.73
C VAL A 91 10.06 8.00 13.62
N SER A 92 9.24 7.10 13.06
CA SER A 92 8.18 7.43 12.13
C SER A 92 6.89 7.68 12.90
N THR A 93 6.15 8.72 12.51
CA THR A 93 4.95 9.15 13.22
C THR A 93 3.67 8.70 12.52
N GLU A 94 3.71 7.52 11.90
CA GLU A 94 2.53 6.89 11.31
C GLU A 94 1.41 6.66 12.34
N PRO A 95 0.12 6.68 11.94
CA PRO A 95 -0.99 6.36 12.82
C PRO A 95 -0.88 4.94 13.38
N THR A 96 -0.79 4.79 14.70
CA THR A 96 -0.60 3.49 15.38
C THR A 96 -1.54 3.31 16.56
N ASP A 97 -2.58 4.14 16.68
CA ASP A 97 -3.50 4.15 17.83
C ASP A 97 -2.77 4.17 19.19
N GLY A 98 -1.66 4.94 19.26
CA GLY A 98 -0.82 5.07 20.44
C GLY A 98 0.14 3.91 20.69
N GLY A 99 0.20 2.92 19.81
CA GLY A 99 1.16 1.82 19.87
C GLY A 99 2.56 2.21 19.38
N ILE A 100 3.56 1.44 19.78
CA ILE A 100 4.93 1.54 19.25
C ILE A 100 5.21 0.30 18.42
N TYR A 101 5.19 0.47 17.09
CA TYR A 101 5.49 -0.58 16.15
C TYR A 101 6.99 -0.58 15.82
N ARG A 102 7.58 -1.77 15.74
CA ARG A 102 8.99 -1.97 15.44
C ARG A 102 9.24 -2.48 14.03
N GLY A 103 8.19 -2.61 13.25
CA GLY A 103 8.22 -3.09 11.87
C GLY A 103 6.82 -3.06 11.28
N GLN A 104 6.76 -3.30 9.99
CA GLN A 104 5.53 -3.31 9.20
C GLN A 104 5.64 -4.36 8.11
N ARG A 105 4.51 -4.70 7.50
CA ARG A 105 4.49 -5.53 6.29
C ARG A 105 5.17 -4.79 5.14
N GLY A 106 5.85 -5.53 4.28
CA GLY A 106 6.38 -4.97 3.05
C GLY A 106 5.26 -4.54 2.10
N ARG A 107 5.59 -3.68 1.14
CA ARG A 107 4.69 -3.26 0.06
C ARG A 107 5.40 -3.35 -1.27
N MET A 108 4.71 -3.81 -2.28
CA MET A 108 5.12 -3.66 -3.68
C MET A 108 3.90 -3.36 -4.53
N GLU A 109 4.11 -2.63 -5.59
CA GLU A 109 3.13 -2.40 -6.64
C GLU A 109 3.46 -3.29 -7.83
N ILE A 110 2.45 -4.02 -8.33
CA ILE A 110 2.59 -4.89 -9.49
C ILE A 110 1.66 -4.35 -10.57
N ARG A 111 2.21 -4.04 -11.72
CA ARG A 111 1.43 -3.72 -12.90
C ARG A 111 1.22 -4.98 -13.73
N VAL A 112 -0.03 -5.22 -14.11
CA VAL A 112 -0.40 -6.30 -15.02
C VAL A 112 -0.97 -5.69 -16.28
N ASP A 113 -0.33 -5.93 -17.41
CA ASP A 113 -0.75 -5.51 -18.74
C ASP A 113 -1.25 -6.72 -19.53
N VAL A 114 -2.42 -6.60 -20.15
CA VAL A 114 -3.04 -7.64 -20.98
C VAL A 114 -3.22 -7.13 -22.40
N LYS A 115 -2.81 -7.95 -23.36
CA LYS A 115 -2.93 -7.69 -24.78
C LYS A 115 -4.17 -8.35 -25.37
N GLY A 116 -4.74 -7.72 -26.36
CA GLY A 116 -5.84 -8.20 -27.16
C GLY A 116 -5.67 -7.86 -28.64
N VAL A 117 -6.74 -8.04 -29.40
CA VAL A 117 -6.79 -7.69 -30.82
C VAL A 117 -8.02 -6.83 -31.07
N SER A 118 -7.80 -5.59 -31.52
CA SER A 118 -8.90 -4.67 -31.77
C SER A 118 -9.64 -4.99 -33.05
N CYS A 119 -10.94 -4.77 -33.03
CA CYS A 119 -11.80 -4.78 -34.22
C CYS A 119 -13.01 -3.87 -33.99
N HIS A 120 -13.85 -3.71 -35.00
CA HIS A 120 -15.08 -2.94 -34.87
C HIS A 120 -16.03 -3.58 -33.86
N GLY A 121 -16.60 -2.79 -32.95
CA GLY A 121 -17.44 -3.30 -31.86
C GLY A 121 -18.71 -4.04 -32.27
N SER A 122 -19.17 -3.90 -33.54
CA SER A 122 -20.28 -4.66 -34.09
C SER A 122 -19.94 -6.07 -34.60
N ALA A 123 -18.64 -6.42 -34.61
CA ALA A 123 -18.13 -7.71 -35.05
C ALA A 123 -17.08 -8.25 -34.06
N PRO A 124 -17.44 -8.41 -32.77
CA PRO A 124 -16.50 -8.73 -31.69
C PRO A 124 -15.80 -10.09 -31.89
N GLU A 125 -16.39 -10.98 -32.68
CA GLU A 125 -15.81 -12.28 -33.02
C GLU A 125 -14.53 -12.21 -33.89
N ARG A 126 -14.21 -11.03 -34.41
CA ARG A 126 -13.00 -10.77 -35.21
C ARG A 126 -11.84 -10.23 -34.40
N GLY A 127 -12.09 -9.94 -33.13
CA GLY A 127 -11.11 -9.42 -32.21
C GLY A 127 -10.86 -10.36 -31.05
N ASP A 128 -10.01 -9.90 -30.14
CA ASP A 128 -9.74 -10.58 -28.87
C ASP A 128 -9.71 -9.51 -27.76
N ASN A 129 -10.70 -9.56 -26.87
CA ASN A 129 -10.96 -8.47 -25.94
C ASN A 129 -10.08 -8.58 -24.68
N ALA A 130 -9.10 -7.67 -24.58
CA ALA A 130 -8.21 -7.59 -23.43
C ALA A 130 -8.95 -7.33 -22.09
N ILE A 131 -10.10 -6.64 -22.13
CA ILE A 131 -10.90 -6.39 -20.91
C ILE A 131 -11.51 -7.70 -20.39
N TYR A 132 -11.96 -8.61 -21.27
CA TYR A 132 -12.50 -9.89 -20.83
C TYR A 132 -11.41 -10.80 -20.25
N LYS A 133 -10.21 -10.81 -20.84
CA LYS A 133 -9.06 -11.50 -20.26
C LYS A 133 -8.70 -10.94 -18.89
N MET A 134 -8.64 -9.62 -18.77
CA MET A 134 -8.38 -8.96 -17.51
C MET A 134 -9.46 -9.27 -16.46
N ALA A 135 -10.73 -9.36 -16.84
CA ALA A 135 -11.81 -9.71 -15.93
C ALA A 135 -11.62 -11.10 -15.30
N ASP A 136 -11.13 -12.09 -16.07
CA ASP A 136 -10.77 -13.41 -15.54
C ASP A 136 -9.62 -13.29 -14.53
N ILE A 137 -8.58 -12.51 -14.87
CA ILE A 137 -7.42 -12.29 -13.98
C ILE A 137 -7.86 -11.61 -12.67
N LEU A 138 -8.75 -10.63 -12.73
CA LEU A 138 -9.26 -9.94 -11.55
C LEU A 138 -10.03 -10.88 -10.61
N GLN A 139 -10.75 -11.87 -11.15
CA GLN A 139 -11.43 -12.88 -10.34
C GLN A 139 -10.42 -13.78 -9.62
N ASP A 140 -9.36 -14.22 -10.33
CA ASP A 140 -8.32 -15.03 -9.72
C ASP A 140 -7.56 -14.26 -8.64
N VAL A 141 -7.20 -12.99 -8.89
CA VAL A 141 -6.57 -12.10 -7.89
C VAL A 141 -7.45 -11.95 -6.66
N ARG A 142 -8.76 -11.77 -6.84
CA ARG A 142 -9.71 -11.68 -5.74
C ARG A 142 -9.67 -12.92 -4.86
N SER A 143 -9.61 -14.10 -5.47
CA SER A 143 -9.59 -15.37 -4.76
C SER A 143 -8.37 -15.56 -3.86
N LEU A 144 -7.24 -14.89 -4.16
CA LEU A 144 -6.04 -14.93 -3.30
C LEU A 144 -6.29 -14.40 -1.88
N ASN A 145 -7.18 -13.42 -1.73
CA ASN A 145 -7.54 -12.90 -0.40
C ASN A 145 -8.66 -13.70 0.26
N GLU A 146 -9.48 -14.41 -0.53
CA GLU A 146 -10.62 -15.19 -0.05
C GLU A 146 -10.21 -16.59 0.41
N ASN A 147 -9.06 -17.09 -0.05
CA ASN A 147 -8.53 -18.38 0.37
C ASN A 147 -8.13 -18.36 1.83
N ASP A 148 -8.84 -19.13 2.63
CA ASP A 148 -8.67 -19.24 4.08
C ASP A 148 -7.79 -20.45 4.47
N ASP A 149 -6.99 -20.94 3.52
CA ASP A 149 -6.09 -22.09 3.69
C ASP A 149 -4.85 -21.79 4.56
N ALA A 150 -4.83 -20.59 5.17
CA ALA A 150 -3.72 -20.19 6.03
C ALA A 150 -3.71 -21.05 7.32
N ASP A 151 -2.63 -21.80 7.54
CA ASP A 151 -2.45 -22.57 8.76
C ASP A 151 -2.30 -21.63 9.96
N GLU A 152 -3.32 -21.61 10.82
CA GLU A 152 -3.34 -20.78 12.02
C GLU A 152 -2.11 -21.00 12.90
N THR A 153 -1.68 -22.25 13.04
CA THR A 153 -0.54 -22.62 13.89
C THR A 153 0.76 -22.07 13.30
N GLU A 154 0.93 -22.16 11.99
CA GLU A 154 2.10 -21.63 11.30
C GLU A 154 2.17 -20.11 11.42
N ILE A 155 1.08 -19.41 11.11
CA ILE A 155 1.02 -17.95 11.21
C ILE A 155 1.25 -17.48 12.64
N LYS A 156 0.59 -18.06 13.63
CA LYS A 156 0.83 -17.72 15.03
C LYS A 156 2.27 -18.02 15.46
N GLY A 157 2.87 -19.07 14.91
CA GLY A 157 4.27 -19.41 15.12
C GLY A 157 5.21 -18.33 14.58
N LEU A 158 4.97 -17.84 13.37
CA LEU A 158 5.74 -16.75 12.76
C LEU A 158 5.61 -15.45 13.54
N VAL A 159 4.40 -15.05 13.90
CA VAL A 159 4.16 -13.84 14.69
C VAL A 159 4.84 -13.92 16.04
N LYS A 160 4.78 -15.08 16.72
CA LYS A 160 5.44 -15.33 17.99
C LYS A 160 6.96 -15.33 17.89
N MET A 161 7.51 -15.77 16.76
CA MET A 161 8.95 -15.70 16.50
C MET A 161 9.42 -14.24 16.40
N LEU A 162 8.65 -13.36 15.78
CA LEU A 162 8.94 -11.93 15.69
C LEU A 162 8.79 -11.21 17.04
N ASN A 163 7.80 -11.61 17.83
CA ASN A 163 7.57 -11.08 19.18
C ASN A 163 7.18 -12.20 20.17
N PRO A 164 8.15 -12.83 20.85
CA PRO A 164 7.89 -13.96 21.73
C PRO A 164 6.94 -13.68 22.91
N LYS A 165 6.76 -12.42 23.26
CA LYS A 165 5.85 -11.99 24.34
C LYS A 165 4.43 -11.70 23.85
N PHE A 166 4.26 -11.59 22.56
CA PHE A 166 2.97 -11.30 21.93
C PHE A 166 2.19 -12.61 21.77
N ASN A 167 0.93 -12.60 22.17
CA ASN A 167 0.04 -13.73 22.00
C ASN A 167 -1.26 -13.24 21.36
N PRO A 168 -1.23 -12.98 20.05
CA PRO A 168 -2.37 -12.43 19.31
C PRO A 168 -3.51 -13.42 19.26
N ASP A 169 -4.74 -12.92 19.16
CA ASP A 169 -5.85 -13.74 18.71
C ASP A 169 -5.66 -14.14 17.22
N TRP A 170 -6.61 -14.90 16.66
CA TRP A 170 -6.49 -15.35 15.28
C TRP A 170 -6.55 -14.21 14.26
N GLU A 171 -7.41 -13.24 14.48
CA GLU A 171 -7.58 -12.12 13.55
C GLU A 171 -6.31 -11.24 13.50
N GLU A 172 -5.73 -10.95 14.66
CA GLU A 172 -4.46 -10.22 14.72
C GLU A 172 -3.31 -11.02 14.10
N ALA A 173 -3.19 -12.31 14.43
CA ALA A 173 -2.16 -13.17 13.87
C ALA A 173 -2.29 -13.27 12.35
N ARG A 174 -3.49 -13.47 11.83
CA ARG A 174 -3.80 -13.54 10.41
C ARG A 174 -3.42 -12.24 9.70
N PHE A 175 -3.80 -11.10 10.26
CA PHE A 175 -3.46 -9.79 9.70
C PHE A 175 -1.95 -9.58 9.57
N LEU A 176 -1.17 -9.94 10.60
CA LEU A 176 0.27 -9.76 10.61
C LEU A 176 1.02 -10.83 9.82
N GLY A 177 0.52 -12.05 9.78
CA GLY A 177 1.17 -13.23 9.21
C GLY A 177 0.83 -13.53 7.76
N ARG A 178 -0.11 -12.79 7.14
CA ARG A 178 -0.59 -13.05 5.79
C ARG A 178 -0.35 -11.85 4.87
N GLY A 179 0.21 -12.11 3.70
CA GLY A 179 0.24 -11.14 2.61
C GLY A 179 -1.15 -10.91 2.02
N THR A 180 -1.39 -9.75 1.43
CA THR A 180 -2.64 -9.41 0.74
C THR A 180 -2.36 -8.80 -0.60
N VAL A 181 -3.30 -8.92 -1.54
CA VAL A 181 -3.25 -8.27 -2.84
C VAL A 181 -4.55 -7.56 -3.14
N THR A 182 -4.48 -6.31 -3.54
CA THR A 182 -5.66 -5.50 -3.87
C THR A 182 -5.50 -4.91 -5.26
N VAL A 183 -6.54 -5.03 -6.09
CA VAL A 183 -6.61 -4.27 -7.34
C VAL A 183 -6.93 -2.83 -6.99
N SER A 184 -5.95 -1.94 -7.10
CA SER A 184 -6.06 -0.55 -6.66
C SER A 184 -6.46 0.40 -7.78
N GLN A 185 -6.13 0.06 -9.04
CA GLN A 185 -6.41 0.92 -10.18
C GLN A 185 -6.60 0.11 -11.47
N ILE A 186 -7.50 0.58 -12.33
CA ILE A 186 -7.60 0.15 -13.73
C ILE A 186 -7.17 1.34 -14.59
N PHE A 187 -6.14 1.15 -15.40
CA PHE A 187 -5.66 2.19 -16.29
C PHE A 187 -6.55 2.32 -17.53
N TYR A 188 -6.55 3.51 -18.14
CA TYR A 188 -7.21 3.71 -19.42
C TYR A 188 -6.51 2.89 -20.52
N THR A 189 -7.28 2.09 -21.25
CA THR A 189 -6.70 1.00 -22.06
C THR A 189 -7.24 0.91 -23.47
N SER A 190 -8.39 1.48 -23.78
CA SER A 190 -8.99 1.38 -25.10
C SER A 190 -8.92 2.71 -25.85
N PRO A 191 -8.50 2.72 -27.11
CA PRO A 191 -8.46 3.94 -27.93
C PRO A 191 -9.85 4.43 -28.34
N SER A 192 -10.87 3.58 -28.28
CA SER A 192 -12.22 3.90 -28.73
C SER A 192 -13.30 3.10 -28.00
N ARG A 193 -14.42 3.76 -27.69
CA ARG A 193 -15.60 3.13 -27.07
C ARG A 193 -16.42 2.26 -28.03
N CYS A 194 -16.14 2.30 -29.34
CA CYS A 194 -16.84 1.51 -30.35
C CYS A 194 -15.97 0.41 -30.98
N ALA A 195 -14.85 0.09 -30.36
CA ALA A 195 -13.95 -0.99 -30.77
C ALA A 195 -13.74 -2.01 -29.65
N VAL A 196 -13.40 -3.24 -30.03
CA VAL A 196 -12.90 -4.24 -29.08
C VAL A 196 -11.57 -3.77 -28.52
N ALA A 197 -11.39 -3.84 -27.20
CA ALA A 197 -10.19 -3.38 -26.52
C ALA A 197 -8.99 -4.30 -26.83
N ASP A 198 -7.89 -3.70 -27.30
CA ASP A 198 -6.62 -4.37 -27.60
C ASP A 198 -5.62 -4.35 -26.44
N SER A 199 -5.96 -3.65 -25.39
CA SER A 199 -5.15 -3.59 -24.18
C SER A 199 -6.02 -3.40 -22.93
N CYS A 200 -5.54 -3.86 -21.80
CA CYS A 200 -6.08 -3.55 -20.47
C CYS A 200 -4.96 -3.65 -19.46
N ALA A 201 -4.87 -2.69 -18.55
CA ALA A 201 -3.85 -2.71 -17.50
C ALA A 201 -4.43 -2.35 -16.14
N VAL A 202 -3.88 -2.97 -15.11
CA VAL A 202 -4.26 -2.72 -13.71
C VAL A 202 -3.02 -2.59 -12.83
N SER A 203 -3.19 -1.92 -11.70
CA SER A 203 -2.22 -1.92 -10.61
C SER A 203 -2.72 -2.77 -9.46
N LEU A 204 -1.84 -3.59 -8.90
CA LEU A 204 -2.06 -4.40 -7.72
C LEU A 204 -1.20 -3.87 -6.57
N ASP A 205 -1.81 -3.50 -5.47
CA ASP A 205 -1.13 -3.24 -4.20
C ASP A 205 -0.93 -4.58 -3.48
N ARG A 206 0.31 -5.04 -3.41
CA ARG A 206 0.70 -6.27 -2.71
C ARG A 206 1.32 -5.91 -1.37
N ARG A 207 0.71 -6.37 -0.29
CA ARG A 207 1.28 -6.30 1.06
C ARG A 207 1.95 -7.62 1.37
N MET A 208 3.24 -7.55 1.67
CA MET A 208 4.10 -8.71 1.88
C MET A 208 4.27 -8.99 3.37
N THR A 209 4.35 -10.25 3.73
CA THR A 209 4.63 -10.67 5.10
C THR A 209 5.98 -11.37 5.22
N PHE A 210 6.30 -11.78 6.44
CA PHE A 210 7.56 -12.48 6.71
C PHE A 210 7.69 -13.76 5.89
N GLY A 211 8.86 -13.95 5.28
CA GLY A 211 9.15 -15.11 4.42
C GLY A 211 8.81 -14.92 2.95
N GLU A 212 8.05 -13.90 2.59
CA GLU A 212 7.78 -13.54 1.20
C GLU A 212 8.89 -12.65 0.62
N THR A 213 9.17 -12.83 -0.65
CA THR A 213 10.06 -11.99 -1.45
C THR A 213 9.28 -11.39 -2.62
N TRP A 214 9.83 -10.37 -3.26
CA TRP A 214 9.17 -9.80 -4.44
C TRP A 214 9.05 -10.83 -5.57
N GLU A 215 10.02 -11.74 -5.69
CA GLU A 215 9.97 -12.85 -6.67
C GLU A 215 8.82 -13.81 -6.36
N SER A 216 8.68 -14.25 -5.10
CA SER A 216 7.61 -15.16 -4.71
C SER A 216 6.23 -14.55 -4.93
N CYS A 217 6.06 -13.25 -4.68
CA CYS A 217 4.81 -12.55 -4.95
C CYS A 217 4.49 -12.43 -6.44
N LEU A 218 5.50 -12.20 -7.30
CA LEU A 218 5.31 -12.22 -8.75
C LEU A 218 4.98 -13.62 -9.26
N ASP A 219 5.64 -14.65 -8.72
CA ASP A 219 5.39 -16.03 -9.11
C ASP A 219 3.98 -16.49 -8.71
N GLU A 220 3.45 -16.01 -7.59
CA GLU A 220 2.06 -16.22 -7.20
C GLU A 220 1.09 -15.65 -8.26
N ILE A 221 1.29 -14.41 -8.71
CA ILE A 221 0.46 -13.82 -9.78
C ILE A 221 0.64 -14.54 -11.10
N ARG A 222 1.87 -14.91 -11.47
CA ARG A 222 2.15 -15.68 -12.69
C ARG A 222 1.51 -17.06 -12.68
N ALA A 223 1.36 -17.68 -11.51
CA ALA A 223 0.75 -19.00 -11.36
C ALA A 223 -0.78 -19.00 -11.44
N LEU A 224 -1.43 -17.83 -11.46
CA LEU A 224 -2.89 -17.73 -11.55
C LEU A 224 -3.40 -18.45 -12.81
N PRO A 225 -4.50 -19.21 -12.72
CA PRO A 225 -5.04 -19.99 -13.84
C PRO A 225 -5.30 -19.14 -15.09
N SER A 226 -5.84 -17.94 -14.93
CA SER A 226 -6.10 -17.02 -16.03
C SER A 226 -4.81 -16.49 -16.65
N VAL A 227 -3.79 -16.17 -15.85
CA VAL A 227 -2.48 -15.74 -16.35
C VAL A 227 -1.84 -16.85 -17.17
N GLN A 228 -1.85 -18.08 -16.66
CA GLN A 228 -1.35 -19.24 -17.40
C GLN A 228 -2.15 -19.52 -18.69
N LYS A 229 -3.47 -19.34 -18.65
CA LYS A 229 -4.36 -19.50 -19.82
C LYS A 229 -4.02 -18.52 -20.96
N TYR A 230 -3.71 -17.27 -20.61
CA TYR A 230 -3.46 -16.22 -21.61
C TYR A 230 -1.97 -16.06 -21.97
N GLY A 231 -1.06 -16.64 -21.18
CA GLY A 231 0.36 -16.76 -21.50
C GLY A 231 1.01 -15.45 -21.94
N ASP A 232 1.56 -15.41 -23.15
CA ASP A 232 2.31 -14.26 -23.68
C ASP A 232 1.48 -12.97 -23.86
N ASP A 233 0.17 -13.07 -23.73
CA ASP A 233 -0.70 -11.88 -23.75
C ASP A 233 -0.70 -11.13 -22.41
N VAL A 234 -0.11 -11.71 -21.35
CA VAL A 234 -0.02 -11.09 -20.00
C VAL A 234 1.44 -10.75 -19.71
N VAL A 235 1.67 -9.49 -19.34
CA VAL A 235 2.99 -8.95 -19.02
C VAL A 235 2.97 -8.28 -17.65
#